data_d2b9a0c088439a4b48bc7794d74b30d3
#
_entry.id   d2b9a0c088439a4b48bc7794d74b30d3
#
_cell.length_a   1.000
_cell.length_b   1.000
_cell.length_c   1.000
_cell.angle_alpha   90.00
_cell.angle_beta   90.00
_cell.angle_gamma   90.00
#
_symmetry.space_group_name_H-M   'P 1'
#
loop_
_entity.id
_entity.type
_entity.pdbx_description
1 polymer ?
#
loop_
_entity_poly.entity_id
_entity_poly.type
_entity_poly.pdbx_seq_one_letter_code
_entity_poly.pdbx_strand_id
1 'polypeptide(L)'
;MKNKFIKSYGMPIILLLSILVGTILGITLKDTSYLKPFGDIFLNLMYTIVVPLVFFTISSSIANMLDLKRLGKILKYVFIVFVITSLISSVFMLLGISLIDIASDVNITLTTDTIEKVNVLDQIVKAITVVDFGNLLSRSNMMPLIIFSIIFGISCALIKEKGNRIRESLESLSLVMMKFVKIIMYYAPIGLCCYFANLVNEFGPQVVGSYAKTMIFYYVMCILYFLIFYTLYAYIAAKKKGVKVFYKNIFKTVVTSFATQSSLASLPTNLEVTKDMGVKKDIREVTLPIGTTMHMEGSSMGAILKIAFLFTIFNRPFTGFTTLTVAVLIAVLSSIVMSGIPGGGLIGEMLIVSMYGFPPEAFPIIATIGWLIDPPATTMNVCGDAASSLLVSKFVDNEINT
;
A
#
# COMPACT_ATOMS: atom_id res chain seq x y z
N MET A 1 24.64 6.29 -17.78
CA MET A 1 23.26 6.74 -17.54
C MET A 1 22.21 5.75 -18.07
N LYS A 2 22.27 5.26 -19.30
CA LYS A 2 21.33 4.27 -19.87
C LYS A 2 21.12 3.01 -19.02
N ASN A 3 22.19 2.44 -18.45
CA ASN A 3 22.08 1.21 -17.62
C ASN A 3 21.37 1.39 -16.27
N LYS A 4 21.42 2.59 -15.66
CA LYS A 4 20.69 2.88 -14.42
C LYS A 4 19.20 3.09 -14.69
N PHE A 5 18.85 3.77 -15.77
CA PHE A 5 17.48 4.01 -16.18
C PHE A 5 16.75 2.68 -16.47
N ILE A 6 17.34 1.81 -17.28
CA ILE A 6 16.74 0.50 -17.61
C ILE A 6 16.61 -0.40 -16.36
N LYS A 7 17.59 -0.38 -15.43
CA LYS A 7 17.48 -1.11 -14.16
C LYS A 7 16.36 -0.61 -13.25
N SER A 8 16.07 0.68 -13.26
CA SER A 8 15.08 1.31 -12.36
C SER A 8 13.67 1.32 -12.94
N TYR A 9 13.53 1.59 -14.24
CA TYR A 9 12.23 1.75 -14.89
C TYR A 9 11.85 0.56 -15.79
N GLY A 10 12.75 -0.39 -16.00
CA GLY A 10 12.53 -1.50 -16.93
C GLY A 10 11.29 -2.31 -16.59
N MET A 11 11.13 -2.71 -15.33
CA MET A 11 9.98 -3.54 -14.91
C MET A 11 8.63 -2.81 -15.02
N PRO A 12 8.46 -1.59 -14.48
CA PRO A 12 7.24 -0.81 -14.70
C PRO A 12 6.88 -0.62 -16.17
N ILE A 13 7.85 -0.32 -17.03
CA ILE A 13 7.62 -0.17 -18.46
C ILE A 13 7.18 -1.49 -19.11
N ILE A 14 7.82 -2.60 -18.76
CA ILE A 14 7.45 -3.93 -19.28
C ILE A 14 6.01 -4.28 -18.86
N LEU A 15 5.62 -4.00 -17.62
CA LEU A 15 4.25 -4.26 -17.15
C LEU A 15 3.22 -3.41 -17.88
N LEU A 16 3.49 -2.12 -18.08
CA LEU A 16 2.62 -1.24 -18.86
C LEU A 16 2.50 -1.72 -20.32
N LEU A 17 3.60 -2.10 -20.95
CA LEU A 17 3.59 -2.67 -22.30
C LEU A 17 2.81 -3.98 -22.35
N SER A 18 2.93 -4.84 -21.33
CA SER A 18 2.20 -6.10 -21.25
C SER A 18 0.70 -5.88 -21.14
N ILE A 19 0.26 -4.91 -20.36
CA ILE A 19 -1.14 -4.50 -20.25
C ILE A 19 -1.64 -3.99 -21.61
N LEU A 20 -0.85 -3.15 -22.28
CA LEU A 20 -1.18 -2.57 -23.58
C LEU A 20 -1.32 -3.66 -24.65
N VAL A 21 -0.38 -4.61 -24.70
CA VAL A 21 -0.44 -5.78 -25.61
C VAL A 21 -1.65 -6.64 -25.28
N GLY A 22 -1.88 -6.95 -24.00
CA GLY A 22 -3.06 -7.71 -23.54
C GLY A 22 -4.36 -7.04 -23.96
N THR A 23 -4.46 -5.72 -23.80
CA THR A 23 -5.60 -4.92 -24.26
C THR A 23 -5.84 -5.05 -25.75
N ILE A 24 -4.79 -4.90 -26.57
CA ILE A 24 -4.88 -5.06 -28.04
C ILE A 24 -5.35 -6.46 -28.39
N LEU A 25 -4.79 -7.49 -27.75
CA LEU A 25 -5.22 -8.88 -27.96
C LEU A 25 -6.70 -9.09 -27.58
N GLY A 26 -7.14 -8.52 -26.43
CA GLY A 26 -8.53 -8.62 -25.99
C GLY A 26 -9.54 -7.94 -26.91
N ILE A 27 -9.12 -6.85 -27.59
CA ILE A 27 -9.97 -6.16 -28.59
C ILE A 27 -9.97 -6.91 -29.93
N THR A 28 -8.83 -7.46 -30.34
CA THR A 28 -8.64 -8.01 -31.68
C THR A 28 -9.04 -9.49 -31.82
N LEU A 29 -8.88 -10.25 -30.75
CA LEU A 29 -9.20 -11.67 -30.73
C LEU A 29 -10.69 -11.88 -30.42
N LYS A 30 -11.34 -12.79 -31.14
CA LYS A 30 -12.74 -13.13 -30.90
C LYS A 30 -12.94 -13.96 -29.63
N ASP A 31 -11.94 -14.73 -29.28
CA ASP A 31 -11.92 -15.58 -28.09
C ASP A 31 -10.54 -15.56 -27.47
N THR A 32 -10.48 -15.27 -26.18
CA THR A 32 -9.25 -15.22 -25.38
C THR A 32 -9.23 -16.29 -24.30
N SER A 33 -10.18 -17.22 -24.27
CA SER A 33 -10.32 -18.27 -23.26
C SER A 33 -9.04 -19.12 -23.11
N TYR A 34 -8.32 -19.35 -24.22
CA TYR A 34 -7.05 -20.09 -24.21
C TYR A 34 -5.89 -19.31 -23.54
N LEU A 35 -6.00 -17.99 -23.38
CA LEU A 35 -5.05 -17.17 -22.64
C LEU A 35 -5.33 -17.15 -21.15
N LYS A 36 -6.59 -17.39 -20.74
CA LYS A 36 -7.03 -17.35 -19.35
C LYS A 36 -6.16 -18.18 -18.39
N PRO A 37 -5.78 -19.44 -18.69
CA PRO A 37 -4.95 -20.23 -17.78
C PRO A 37 -3.61 -19.58 -17.43
N PHE A 38 -3.02 -18.84 -18.35
CA PHE A 38 -1.74 -18.15 -18.09
C PHE A 38 -1.92 -16.95 -17.15
N GLY A 39 -3.03 -16.22 -17.28
CA GLY A 39 -3.40 -15.18 -16.31
C GLY A 39 -3.70 -15.78 -14.94
N ASP A 40 -4.49 -16.87 -14.90
CA ASP A 40 -4.86 -17.56 -13.66
C ASP A 40 -3.64 -18.12 -12.90
N ILE A 41 -2.64 -18.65 -13.60
CA ILE A 41 -1.37 -19.09 -12.98
C ILE A 41 -0.73 -17.92 -12.23
N PHE A 42 -0.62 -16.75 -12.84
CA PHE A 42 -0.04 -15.57 -12.18
C PHE A 42 -0.83 -15.19 -10.92
N LEU A 43 -2.14 -15.08 -11.04
CA LEU A 43 -3.01 -14.71 -9.94
C LEU A 43 -2.96 -15.75 -8.80
N ASN A 44 -3.03 -17.04 -9.14
CA ASN A 44 -2.98 -18.11 -8.14
C ASN A 44 -1.64 -18.16 -7.40
N LEU A 45 -0.51 -17.93 -8.09
CA LEU A 45 0.79 -17.81 -7.45
C LEU A 45 0.83 -16.61 -6.49
N MET A 46 0.27 -15.46 -6.89
CA MET A 46 0.16 -14.28 -6.03
C MET A 46 -0.74 -14.56 -4.83
N TYR A 47 -1.89 -15.20 -5.03
CA TYR A 47 -2.79 -15.57 -3.93
C TYR A 47 -2.15 -16.51 -2.91
N THR A 48 -1.38 -17.49 -3.37
CA THR A 48 -0.75 -18.50 -2.50
C THR A 48 0.25 -17.89 -1.54
N ILE A 49 0.96 -16.83 -1.97
CA ILE A 49 2.00 -16.23 -1.13
C ILE A 49 1.47 -15.20 -0.13
N VAL A 50 0.25 -14.66 -0.32
CA VAL A 50 -0.26 -13.55 0.50
C VAL A 50 -0.29 -13.92 1.99
N VAL A 51 -0.83 -15.06 2.36
CA VAL A 51 -0.97 -15.49 3.76
C VAL A 51 0.40 -15.60 4.47
N PRO A 52 1.38 -16.38 4.00
CA PRO A 52 2.69 -16.47 4.63
C PRO A 52 3.46 -15.15 4.59
N LEU A 53 3.32 -14.35 3.51
CA LEU A 53 3.93 -13.04 3.40
C LEU A 53 3.46 -12.12 4.52
N VAL A 54 2.13 -12.00 4.72
CA VAL A 54 1.53 -11.18 5.78
C VAL A 54 2.02 -11.60 7.14
N PHE A 55 1.92 -12.90 7.45
CA PHE A 55 2.32 -13.41 8.76
C PHE A 55 3.78 -13.10 9.08
N PHE A 56 4.71 -13.49 8.22
CA PHE A 56 6.14 -13.31 8.48
C PHE A 56 6.55 -11.83 8.48
N THR A 57 6.02 -11.02 7.57
CA THR A 57 6.39 -9.59 7.48
C THR A 57 5.93 -8.81 8.69
N ILE A 58 4.67 -8.94 9.09
CA ILE A 58 4.12 -8.23 10.23
C ILE A 58 4.75 -8.71 11.54
N SER A 59 4.81 -10.03 11.75
CA SER A 59 5.39 -10.59 12.98
C SER A 59 6.86 -10.20 13.13
N SER A 60 7.65 -10.24 12.04
CA SER A 60 9.04 -9.79 12.04
C SER A 60 9.18 -8.32 12.36
N SER A 61 8.41 -7.46 11.69
CA SER A 61 8.46 -6.01 11.89
C SER A 61 8.18 -5.64 13.36
N ILE A 62 7.14 -6.23 13.95
CA ILE A 62 6.75 -5.94 15.33
C ILE A 62 7.72 -6.55 16.34
N ALA A 63 8.18 -7.78 16.12
CA ALA A 63 9.13 -8.44 17.00
C ALA A 63 10.46 -7.65 17.13
N ASN A 64 10.86 -6.94 16.07
CA ASN A 64 12.08 -6.12 16.04
C ASN A 64 11.88 -4.68 16.55
N MET A 65 10.64 -4.22 16.77
CA MET A 65 10.33 -2.86 17.22
C MET A 65 10.52 -2.62 18.73
N LEU A 66 10.72 -3.62 19.55
CA LEU A 66 10.52 -3.52 21.01
C LEU A 66 11.78 -3.27 21.87
N ASP A 67 12.84 -2.74 21.31
CA ASP A 67 13.95 -2.21 22.15
C ASP A 67 13.66 -0.74 22.55
N LEU A 68 12.60 -0.53 23.36
CA LEU A 68 11.80 0.69 23.43
C LEU A 68 12.00 1.58 24.68
N LYS A 69 12.87 1.25 25.63
CA LYS A 69 12.94 2.04 26.89
C LYS A 69 13.26 3.52 26.69
N ARG A 70 13.99 3.88 25.64
CA ARG A 70 14.37 5.26 25.31
C ARG A 70 13.35 6.03 24.47
N LEU A 71 12.38 5.33 23.90
CA LEU A 71 11.59 5.80 22.77
C LEU A 71 10.20 6.36 23.10
N GLY A 72 9.74 6.29 24.33
CA GLY A 72 8.34 6.58 24.67
C GLY A 72 7.82 7.92 24.14
N LYS A 73 8.61 9.00 24.26
CA LYS A 73 8.19 10.31 23.76
C LYS A 73 8.21 10.38 22.23
N ILE A 74 9.30 9.88 21.60
CA ILE A 74 9.44 9.89 20.14
C ILE A 74 8.34 9.05 19.51
N LEU A 75 8.14 7.81 19.98
CA LEU A 75 7.12 6.90 19.49
C LEU A 75 5.70 7.47 19.62
N LYS A 76 5.40 8.11 20.74
CA LYS A 76 4.11 8.78 20.91
C LYS A 76 3.86 9.80 19.80
N TYR A 77 4.81 10.65 19.50
CA TYR A 77 4.65 11.67 18.47
C TYR A 77 4.72 11.08 17.05
N VAL A 78 5.56 10.07 16.82
CA VAL A 78 5.59 9.31 15.58
C VAL A 78 4.21 8.71 15.29
N PHE A 79 3.63 8.00 16.26
CA PHE A 79 2.31 7.40 16.09
C PHE A 79 1.21 8.44 15.82
N ILE A 80 1.19 9.52 16.59
CA ILE A 80 0.20 10.60 16.42
C ILE A 80 0.34 11.24 15.04
N VAL A 81 1.56 11.59 14.62
CA VAL A 81 1.83 12.21 13.33
C VAL A 81 1.42 11.26 12.21
N PHE A 82 1.83 10.00 12.26
CA PHE A 82 1.53 9.02 11.21
C PHE A 82 0.04 8.76 11.05
N VAL A 83 -0.70 8.62 12.14
CA VAL A 83 -2.16 8.43 12.08
C VAL A 83 -2.85 9.68 11.51
N ILE A 84 -2.47 10.87 11.97
CA ILE A 84 -3.09 12.11 11.51
C ILE A 84 -2.82 12.34 10.02
N THR A 85 -1.57 12.17 9.58
CA THR A 85 -1.21 12.41 8.18
C THR A 85 -1.81 11.35 7.25
N SER A 86 -1.91 10.09 7.68
CA SER A 86 -2.63 9.04 6.93
C SER A 86 -4.13 9.30 6.84
N LEU A 87 -4.75 9.84 7.89
CA LEU A 87 -6.15 10.30 7.84
C LEU A 87 -6.31 11.46 6.86
N ILE A 88 -5.42 12.46 6.92
CA ILE A 88 -5.44 13.61 6.01
C ILE A 88 -5.31 13.15 4.55
N SER A 89 -4.38 12.24 4.25
CA SER A 89 -4.17 11.73 2.89
C SER A 89 -5.39 10.96 2.38
N SER A 90 -6.00 10.13 3.22
CA SER A 90 -7.23 9.41 2.88
C SER A 90 -8.40 10.36 2.62
N VAL A 91 -8.63 11.34 3.49
CA VAL A 91 -9.70 12.34 3.33
C VAL A 91 -9.45 13.21 2.09
N PHE A 92 -8.20 13.62 1.84
CA PHE A 92 -7.86 14.38 0.66
C PHE A 92 -8.20 13.62 -0.64
N MET A 93 -7.85 12.34 -0.71
CA MET A 93 -8.21 11.51 -1.86
C MET A 93 -9.72 11.33 -1.98
N LEU A 94 -10.41 11.14 -0.87
CA LEU A 94 -11.87 11.03 -0.84
C LEU A 94 -12.54 12.29 -1.41
N LEU A 95 -12.06 13.48 -1.04
CA LEU A 95 -12.55 14.73 -1.60
C LEU A 95 -12.25 14.83 -3.10
N GLY A 96 -11.07 14.41 -3.54
CA GLY A 96 -10.72 14.38 -4.96
C GLY A 96 -11.66 13.48 -5.77
N ILE A 97 -11.96 12.30 -5.26
CA ILE A 97 -12.87 11.33 -5.91
C ILE A 97 -14.29 11.88 -6.01
N SER A 98 -14.76 12.65 -5.02
CA SER A 98 -16.10 13.24 -5.06
C SER A 98 -16.26 14.28 -6.18
N LEU A 99 -15.18 14.78 -6.77
CA LEU A 99 -15.18 15.76 -7.85
C LEU A 99 -15.10 15.13 -9.25
N ILE A 100 -14.66 13.88 -9.36
CA ILE A 100 -14.42 13.21 -10.66
C ILE A 100 -15.00 11.81 -10.62
N ASP A 101 -15.83 11.50 -11.58
CA ASP A 101 -16.34 10.16 -11.78
C ASP A 101 -15.25 9.25 -12.36
N ILE A 102 -14.80 8.27 -11.58
CA ILE A 102 -13.57 7.50 -11.86
C ILE A 102 -13.85 6.31 -12.78
N ALA A 103 -15.06 5.75 -12.76
CA ALA A 103 -15.38 4.51 -13.47
C ALA A 103 -16.86 4.43 -13.92
N SER A 104 -17.48 5.56 -14.27
CA SER A 104 -18.89 5.64 -14.65
C SER A 104 -19.28 4.78 -15.86
N ASP A 105 -18.31 4.47 -16.71
CA ASP A 105 -18.54 3.78 -17.99
C ASP A 105 -18.36 2.26 -17.89
N VAL A 106 -18.08 1.73 -16.67
CA VAL A 106 -17.79 0.30 -16.45
C VAL A 106 -18.91 -0.33 -15.67
N ASN A 107 -19.76 -1.09 -16.35
CA ASN A 107 -20.77 -1.95 -15.74
C ASN A 107 -20.29 -3.40 -15.81
N ILE A 108 -19.73 -3.91 -14.72
CA ILE A 108 -19.48 -5.34 -14.56
C ILE A 108 -20.66 -5.89 -13.76
N THR A 109 -21.56 -6.57 -14.43
CA THR A 109 -22.62 -7.37 -13.78
C THR A 109 -22.00 -8.65 -13.23
N LEU A 110 -21.37 -8.58 -12.09
CA LEU A 110 -21.04 -9.77 -11.31
C LEU A 110 -22.29 -10.12 -10.49
N THR A 111 -22.71 -11.36 -10.53
CA THR A 111 -23.82 -11.88 -9.74
C THR A 111 -23.55 -11.65 -8.26
N THR A 112 -24.21 -10.65 -7.71
CA THR A 112 -24.21 -10.42 -6.26
C THR A 112 -25.18 -11.40 -5.62
N ASP A 113 -24.67 -12.39 -4.94
CA ASP A 113 -25.48 -13.17 -4.01
C ASP A 113 -26.10 -12.25 -2.95
N THR A 114 -27.36 -12.48 -2.65
CA THR A 114 -28.17 -11.70 -1.71
C THR A 114 -27.49 -11.60 -0.36
N ILE A 115 -27.23 -10.37 0.07
CA ILE A 115 -26.64 -10.08 1.39
C ILE A 115 -27.70 -10.43 2.45
N GLU A 116 -27.48 -11.53 3.19
CA GLU A 116 -28.20 -11.77 4.44
C GLU A 116 -27.94 -10.62 5.43
N LYS A 117 -28.98 -10.18 6.14
CA LYS A 117 -28.86 -9.20 7.22
C LYS A 117 -27.99 -9.78 8.33
N VAL A 118 -26.75 -9.41 8.38
CA VAL A 118 -25.79 -9.90 9.35
C VAL A 118 -25.74 -8.98 10.56
N ASN A 119 -25.71 -9.56 11.76
CA ASN A 119 -25.53 -8.82 13.00
C ASN A 119 -24.13 -8.16 13.02
N VAL A 120 -24.09 -6.85 13.22
CA VAL A 120 -22.85 -6.05 13.19
C VAL A 120 -21.81 -6.55 14.21
N LEU A 121 -22.25 -6.98 15.41
CA LEU A 121 -21.35 -7.50 16.44
C LEU A 121 -20.73 -8.83 16.02
N ASP A 122 -21.51 -9.73 15.42
CA ASP A 122 -21.01 -11.01 14.91
C ASP A 122 -20.02 -10.79 13.74
N GLN A 123 -20.26 -9.77 12.92
CA GLN A 123 -19.31 -9.38 11.88
C GLN A 123 -17.98 -8.87 12.46
N ILE A 124 -18.02 -8.05 13.51
CA ILE A 124 -16.83 -7.56 14.20
C ILE A 124 -16.03 -8.75 14.79
N VAL A 125 -16.70 -9.69 15.45
CA VAL A 125 -16.05 -10.87 16.01
C VAL A 125 -15.41 -11.72 14.89
N LYS A 126 -16.14 -11.99 13.81
CA LYS A 126 -15.63 -12.73 12.65
C LYS A 126 -14.52 -11.98 11.91
N ALA A 127 -14.54 -10.65 11.89
CA ALA A 127 -13.50 -9.84 11.31
C ALA A 127 -12.21 -9.82 12.15
N ILE A 128 -12.30 -10.03 13.48
CA ILE A 128 -11.16 -9.92 14.40
C ILE A 128 -10.58 -11.30 14.75
N THR A 129 -11.40 -12.35 14.79
CA THR A 129 -11.02 -13.67 15.28
C THR A 129 -11.52 -14.80 14.38
N VAL A 130 -10.87 -15.93 14.48
CA VAL A 130 -11.31 -17.22 13.91
C VAL A 130 -11.32 -18.30 14.99
N VAL A 131 -12.06 -19.39 14.76
CA VAL A 131 -12.28 -20.44 15.76
C VAL A 131 -11.06 -21.36 15.93
N ASP A 132 -10.22 -21.49 14.91
CA ASP A 132 -9.01 -22.33 14.99
C ASP A 132 -7.87 -21.76 14.14
N PHE A 133 -6.64 -22.27 14.35
CA PHE A 133 -5.43 -21.81 13.67
C PHE A 133 -5.46 -22.10 12.15
N GLY A 134 -6.07 -23.21 11.75
CA GLY A 134 -6.16 -23.56 10.32
C GLY A 134 -6.93 -22.51 9.52
N ASN A 135 -7.96 -21.92 10.11
CA ASN A 135 -8.75 -20.87 9.50
C ASN A 135 -7.98 -19.56 9.29
N LEU A 136 -6.93 -19.28 10.07
CA LEU A 136 -6.03 -18.13 9.83
C LEU A 136 -5.32 -18.21 8.48
N LEU A 137 -5.09 -19.42 7.98
CA LEU A 137 -4.34 -19.64 6.74
C LEU A 137 -5.20 -19.42 5.47
N SER A 138 -6.43 -18.98 5.65
CA SER A 138 -7.34 -18.64 4.54
C SER A 138 -7.23 -17.17 4.16
N ARG A 139 -7.26 -16.89 2.84
CA ARG A 139 -7.34 -15.53 2.29
C ARG A 139 -8.59 -14.76 2.75
N SER A 140 -9.67 -15.46 3.05
CA SER A 140 -10.90 -14.84 3.55
C SER A 140 -10.77 -14.31 4.98
N ASN A 141 -9.74 -14.72 5.72
CA ASN A 141 -9.54 -14.38 7.13
C ASN A 141 -8.29 -13.51 7.35
N MET A 142 -8.05 -12.54 6.44
CA MET A 142 -6.84 -11.70 6.49
C MET A 142 -6.75 -10.83 7.74
N MET A 143 -7.87 -10.24 8.21
CA MET A 143 -7.85 -9.43 9.44
C MET A 143 -7.51 -10.24 10.68
N PRO A 144 -8.14 -11.41 10.95
CA PRO A 144 -7.70 -12.31 12.01
C PRO A 144 -6.22 -12.67 11.92
N LEU A 145 -5.72 -12.95 10.70
CA LEU A 145 -4.31 -13.25 10.48
C LEU A 145 -3.40 -12.07 10.86
N ILE A 146 -3.78 -10.84 10.49
CA ILE A 146 -3.03 -9.62 10.81
C ILE A 146 -2.98 -9.43 12.33
N ILE A 147 -4.12 -9.52 13.01
CA ILE A 147 -4.20 -9.37 14.48
C ILE A 147 -3.36 -10.45 15.17
N PHE A 148 -3.49 -11.70 14.73
CA PHE A 148 -2.66 -12.79 15.23
C PHE A 148 -1.16 -12.51 15.02
N SER A 149 -0.77 -12.03 13.85
CA SER A 149 0.63 -11.68 13.51
C SER A 149 1.18 -10.57 14.40
N ILE A 150 0.35 -9.57 14.72
CA ILE A 150 0.69 -8.49 15.65
C ILE A 150 0.93 -9.04 17.05
N ILE A 151 -0.02 -9.82 17.58
CA ILE A 151 0.08 -10.42 18.92
C ILE A 151 1.28 -11.37 18.99
N PHE A 152 1.49 -12.18 17.96
CA PHE A 152 2.64 -13.07 17.86
C PHE A 152 3.97 -12.31 17.88
N GLY A 153 4.08 -11.22 17.10
CA GLY A 153 5.26 -10.35 17.07
C GLY A 153 5.53 -9.71 18.42
N ILE A 154 4.50 -9.20 19.10
CA ILE A 154 4.61 -8.65 20.47
C ILE A 154 5.09 -9.74 21.43
N SER A 155 4.52 -10.93 21.36
CA SER A 155 4.91 -12.06 22.22
C SER A 155 6.39 -12.44 22.03
N CYS A 156 6.86 -12.50 20.77
CA CYS A 156 8.26 -12.73 20.46
C CYS A 156 9.20 -11.67 21.05
N ALA A 157 8.75 -10.44 21.07
CA ALA A 157 9.53 -9.34 21.63
C ALA A 157 9.57 -9.39 23.17
N LEU A 158 8.46 -9.69 23.84
CA LEU A 158 8.36 -9.75 25.28
C LEU A 158 9.22 -10.85 25.94
N ILE A 159 9.52 -11.94 25.23
CA ILE A 159 10.43 -12.98 25.71
C ILE A 159 11.92 -12.59 25.60
N LYS A 160 12.21 -11.37 25.15
CA LYS A 160 13.56 -10.75 25.10
C LYS A 160 14.60 -11.64 24.40
N GLU A 161 15.72 -11.92 25.07
CA GLU A 161 16.84 -12.70 24.49
C GLU A 161 16.43 -14.12 24.08
N LYS A 162 15.51 -14.75 24.77
CA LYS A 162 14.98 -16.08 24.40
C LYS A 162 14.26 -16.05 23.06
N GLY A 163 13.76 -14.87 22.64
CA GLY A 163 13.09 -14.67 21.37
C GLY A 163 14.02 -14.34 20.18
N ASN A 164 15.32 -14.14 20.39
CA ASN A 164 16.23 -13.69 19.33
C ASN A 164 16.22 -14.63 18.11
N ARG A 165 16.34 -15.94 18.32
CA ARG A 165 16.31 -16.93 17.23
C ARG A 165 15.01 -16.89 16.45
N ILE A 166 13.87 -16.69 17.14
CA ILE A 166 12.56 -16.58 16.49
C ILE A 166 12.50 -15.31 15.66
N ARG A 167 12.99 -14.17 16.19
CA ARG A 167 13.04 -12.89 15.46
C ARG A 167 13.88 -12.98 14.19
N GLU A 168 15.08 -13.55 14.28
CA GLU A 168 15.97 -13.81 13.13
C GLU A 168 15.32 -14.75 12.10
N SER A 169 14.64 -15.80 12.58
CA SER A 169 13.91 -16.72 11.70
C SER A 169 12.74 -16.05 10.99
N LEU A 170 11.95 -15.23 11.70
CA LEU A 170 10.86 -14.46 11.11
C LEU A 170 11.36 -13.47 10.06
N GLU A 171 12.48 -12.78 10.33
CA GLU A 171 13.10 -11.86 9.39
C GLU A 171 13.58 -12.61 8.14
N SER A 172 14.28 -13.73 8.33
CA SER A 172 14.75 -14.56 7.22
C SER A 172 13.59 -15.10 6.37
N LEU A 173 12.51 -15.58 7.01
CA LEU A 173 11.32 -16.06 6.32
C LEU A 173 10.58 -14.92 5.59
N SER A 174 10.50 -13.74 6.19
CA SER A 174 9.97 -12.55 5.52
C SER A 174 10.77 -12.23 4.25
N LEU A 175 12.11 -12.24 4.33
CA LEU A 175 12.98 -12.04 3.17
C LEU A 175 12.78 -13.12 2.10
N VAL A 176 12.60 -14.39 2.50
CA VAL A 176 12.28 -15.48 1.56
C VAL A 176 10.97 -15.22 0.85
N MET A 177 9.90 -14.84 1.58
CA MET A 177 8.60 -14.52 0.96
C MET A 177 8.70 -13.35 -0.02
N MET A 178 9.44 -12.31 0.34
CA MET A 178 9.70 -11.18 -0.55
C MET A 178 10.46 -11.59 -1.82
N LYS A 179 11.44 -12.49 -1.67
CA LYS A 179 12.17 -13.03 -2.82
C LYS A 179 11.27 -13.88 -3.71
N PHE A 180 10.36 -14.64 -3.09
CA PHE A 180 9.36 -15.44 -3.80
C PHE A 180 8.43 -14.54 -4.64
N VAL A 181 7.88 -13.45 -4.06
CA VAL A 181 7.12 -12.45 -4.82
C VAL A 181 7.95 -11.94 -6.01
N LYS A 182 9.22 -11.59 -5.77
CA LYS A 182 10.10 -11.11 -6.85
C LYS A 182 10.29 -12.14 -7.98
N ILE A 183 10.31 -13.43 -7.66
CA ILE A 183 10.39 -14.50 -8.66
C ILE A 183 9.08 -14.58 -9.47
N ILE A 184 7.93 -14.54 -8.79
CA ILE A 184 6.63 -14.51 -9.47
C ILE A 184 6.53 -13.31 -10.41
N MET A 185 7.12 -12.16 -10.00
CA MET A 185 7.12 -10.95 -10.80
C MET A 185 7.84 -11.07 -12.15
N TYR A 186 8.75 -12.02 -12.33
CA TYR A 186 9.31 -12.29 -13.66
C TYR A 186 8.27 -12.89 -14.61
N TYR A 187 7.28 -13.57 -14.07
CA TYR A 187 6.15 -14.10 -14.85
C TYR A 187 5.03 -13.07 -15.04
N ALA A 188 4.99 -12.01 -14.23
CA ALA A 188 3.94 -10.98 -14.26
C ALA A 188 3.67 -10.37 -15.65
N PRO A 189 4.67 -10.09 -16.52
CA PRO A 189 4.41 -9.58 -17.85
C PRO A 189 3.52 -10.50 -18.69
N ILE A 190 3.75 -11.81 -18.64
CA ILE A 190 2.96 -12.81 -19.35
C ILE A 190 1.58 -12.92 -18.70
N GLY A 191 1.55 -13.08 -17.37
CA GLY A 191 0.30 -13.22 -16.63
C GLY A 191 -0.63 -12.02 -16.79
N LEU A 192 -0.11 -10.79 -16.67
CA LEU A 192 -0.90 -9.57 -16.85
C LEU A 192 -1.36 -9.37 -18.29
N CYS A 193 -0.50 -9.67 -19.28
CA CYS A 193 -0.91 -9.62 -20.69
C CYS A 193 -2.12 -10.52 -20.95
N CYS A 194 -2.04 -11.78 -20.52
CA CYS A 194 -3.11 -12.76 -20.69
C CYS A 194 -4.36 -12.42 -19.87
N TYR A 195 -4.17 -11.95 -18.64
CA TYR A 195 -5.26 -11.49 -17.79
C TYR A 195 -6.02 -10.31 -18.41
N PHE A 196 -5.30 -9.29 -18.89
CA PHE A 196 -5.91 -8.12 -19.53
C PHE A 196 -6.56 -8.46 -20.85
N ALA A 197 -5.97 -9.38 -21.65
CA ALA A 197 -6.60 -9.86 -22.87
C ALA A 197 -7.97 -10.48 -22.58
N ASN A 198 -8.05 -11.32 -21.56
CA ASN A 198 -9.31 -11.93 -21.15
C ASN A 198 -10.29 -10.91 -20.55
N LEU A 199 -9.81 -10.02 -19.68
CA LEU A 199 -10.62 -8.97 -19.06
C LEU A 199 -11.25 -8.05 -20.11
N VAL A 200 -10.47 -7.59 -21.10
CA VAL A 200 -10.96 -6.70 -22.16
C VAL A 200 -11.91 -7.43 -23.12
N ASN A 201 -11.68 -8.70 -23.40
CA ASN A 201 -12.58 -9.50 -24.23
C ASN A 201 -13.92 -9.75 -23.52
N GLU A 202 -13.90 -10.01 -22.22
CA GLU A 202 -15.10 -10.31 -21.42
C GLU A 202 -15.90 -9.04 -21.10
N PHE A 203 -15.24 -7.96 -20.71
CA PHE A 203 -15.89 -6.74 -20.21
C PHE A 203 -15.84 -5.55 -21.18
N GLY A 204 -15.05 -5.66 -22.25
CA GLY A 204 -14.88 -4.63 -23.27
C GLY A 204 -13.76 -3.62 -22.99
N PRO A 205 -13.39 -2.82 -24.01
CA PRO A 205 -12.26 -1.88 -23.94
C PRO A 205 -12.48 -0.70 -22.96
N GLN A 206 -13.71 -0.48 -22.51
CA GLN A 206 -14.07 0.58 -21.55
C GLN A 206 -13.35 0.38 -20.19
N VAL A 207 -13.13 -0.85 -19.75
CA VAL A 207 -12.40 -1.18 -18.52
C VAL A 207 -10.99 -0.62 -18.57
N VAL A 208 -10.30 -0.77 -19.69
CA VAL A 208 -8.94 -0.25 -19.88
C VAL A 208 -8.90 1.27 -19.81
N GLY A 209 -9.88 1.93 -20.40
CA GLY A 209 -10.02 3.39 -20.30
C GLY A 209 -10.19 3.85 -18.85
N SER A 210 -10.96 3.10 -18.05
CA SER A 210 -11.15 3.38 -16.63
C SER A 210 -9.86 3.24 -15.82
N TYR A 211 -9.02 2.23 -16.10
CA TYR A 211 -7.71 2.12 -15.44
C TYR A 211 -6.78 3.29 -15.77
N ALA A 212 -6.70 3.69 -17.05
CA ALA A 212 -5.86 4.81 -17.45
C ALA A 212 -6.32 6.13 -16.79
N LYS A 213 -7.63 6.38 -16.77
CA LYS A 213 -8.24 7.53 -16.11
C LYS A 213 -7.94 7.54 -14.62
N THR A 214 -8.12 6.39 -13.95
CA THR A 214 -7.85 6.19 -12.54
C THR A 214 -6.37 6.41 -12.21
N MET A 215 -5.47 5.88 -13.03
CA MET A 215 -4.03 6.07 -12.88
C MET A 215 -3.63 7.54 -13.00
N ILE A 216 -4.05 8.22 -14.07
CA ILE A 216 -3.74 9.63 -14.29
C ILE A 216 -4.28 10.48 -13.14
N PHE A 217 -5.53 10.23 -12.73
CA PHE A 217 -6.13 10.91 -11.59
C PHE A 217 -5.30 10.74 -10.32
N TYR A 218 -4.87 9.51 -10.01
CA TYR A 218 -4.03 9.24 -8.84
C TYR A 218 -2.70 9.99 -8.88
N TYR A 219 -2.01 10.01 -10.03
CA TYR A 219 -0.74 10.73 -10.21
C TYR A 219 -0.91 12.23 -9.97
N VAL A 220 -1.99 12.82 -10.50
CA VAL A 220 -2.31 14.24 -10.28
C VAL A 220 -2.58 14.49 -8.78
N MET A 221 -3.36 13.64 -8.13
CA MET A 221 -3.65 13.77 -6.70
C MET A 221 -2.39 13.64 -5.85
N CYS A 222 -1.46 12.74 -6.18
CA CYS A 222 -0.17 12.65 -5.50
C CYS A 222 0.66 13.93 -5.64
N ILE A 223 0.73 14.50 -6.84
CA ILE A 223 1.45 15.77 -7.07
C ILE A 223 0.81 16.90 -6.24
N LEU A 224 -0.51 17.01 -6.26
CA LEU A 224 -1.23 18.03 -5.46
C LEU A 224 -1.00 17.83 -3.97
N TYR A 225 -1.12 16.60 -3.46
CA TYR A 225 -0.87 16.29 -2.06
C TYR A 225 0.57 16.65 -1.65
N PHE A 226 1.55 16.25 -2.44
CA PHE A 226 2.97 16.57 -2.23
C PHE A 226 3.18 18.07 -2.10
N LEU A 227 2.66 18.84 -3.05
CA LEU A 227 2.85 20.30 -3.07
C LEU A 227 2.10 21.02 -1.95
N ILE A 228 0.92 20.56 -1.58
CA ILE A 228 0.10 21.20 -0.54
C ILE A 228 0.53 20.74 0.85
N PHE A 229 0.44 19.43 1.12
CA PHE A 229 0.55 18.93 2.50
C PHE A 229 2.00 18.78 2.96
N TYR A 230 2.93 18.32 2.13
CA TYR A 230 4.34 18.27 2.55
C TYR A 230 4.94 19.66 2.70
N THR A 231 4.49 20.62 1.90
CA THR A 231 4.82 22.03 2.14
C THR A 231 4.26 22.51 3.48
N LEU A 232 3.00 22.18 3.78
CA LEU A 232 2.36 22.53 5.04
C LEU A 232 3.07 21.88 6.24
N TYR A 233 3.40 20.59 6.16
CA TYR A 233 4.11 19.87 7.24
C TYR A 233 5.51 20.47 7.47
N ALA A 234 6.25 20.74 6.42
CA ALA A 234 7.54 21.41 6.52
C ALA A 234 7.41 22.84 7.07
N TYR A 235 6.35 23.55 6.72
CA TYR A 235 6.06 24.89 7.26
C TYR A 235 5.70 24.84 8.76
N ILE A 236 4.86 23.89 9.19
CA ILE A 236 4.53 23.70 10.60
C ILE A 236 5.79 23.36 11.40
N ALA A 237 6.69 22.54 10.85
CA ALA A 237 7.92 22.13 11.48
C ALA A 237 8.88 23.32 11.73
N ALA A 238 9.17 24.15 10.73
CA ALA A 238 10.14 25.26 10.84
C ALA A 238 9.82 26.47 9.94
N LYS A 239 8.55 26.74 9.71
CA LYS A 239 8.05 27.86 8.88
C LYS A 239 8.73 27.89 7.49
N LYS A 240 9.05 29.07 6.96
CA LYS A 240 9.71 29.25 5.65
C LYS A 240 11.05 28.50 5.55
N LYS A 241 11.79 28.37 6.66
CA LYS A 241 13.07 27.65 6.72
C LYS A 241 12.87 26.15 6.50
N GLY A 242 11.84 25.56 7.13
CA GLY A 242 11.46 24.16 6.95
C GLY A 242 11.11 23.83 5.49
N VAL A 243 10.29 24.67 4.86
CA VAL A 243 9.93 24.51 3.44
C VAL A 243 11.17 24.55 2.55
N LYS A 244 12.05 25.56 2.77
CA LYS A 244 13.28 25.69 1.97
C LYS A 244 14.19 24.46 2.11
N VAL A 245 14.36 23.97 3.33
CA VAL A 245 15.23 22.81 3.61
C VAL A 245 14.62 21.53 3.03
N PHE A 246 13.31 21.34 3.15
CA PHE A 246 12.60 20.20 2.57
C PHE A 246 12.82 20.13 1.06
N TYR A 247 12.43 21.16 0.31
CA TYR A 247 12.53 21.14 -1.15
C TYR A 247 13.98 21.09 -1.68
N LYS A 248 14.94 21.66 -0.93
CA LYS A 248 16.37 21.59 -1.29
C LYS A 248 16.88 20.15 -1.32
N ASN A 249 16.38 19.29 -0.43
CA ASN A 249 16.97 17.97 -0.18
C ASN A 249 16.10 16.80 -0.66
N ILE A 250 14.76 16.95 -0.73
CA ILE A 250 13.82 15.85 -0.96
C ILE A 250 13.96 15.17 -2.34
N PHE A 251 14.50 15.84 -3.33
CA PHE A 251 14.55 15.34 -4.71
C PHE A 251 15.27 14.00 -4.85
N LYS A 252 16.34 13.77 -4.08
CA LYS A 252 17.03 12.46 -4.06
C LYS A 252 16.08 11.34 -3.63
N THR A 253 15.28 11.60 -2.61
CA THR A 253 14.26 10.65 -2.09
C THR A 253 13.20 10.38 -3.14
N VAL A 254 12.66 11.41 -3.80
CA VAL A 254 11.68 11.29 -4.89
C VAL A 254 12.19 10.34 -5.98
N VAL A 255 13.39 10.58 -6.49
CA VAL A 255 13.97 9.76 -7.58
C VAL A 255 14.22 8.32 -7.11
N THR A 256 14.76 8.13 -5.91
CA THR A 256 15.08 6.80 -5.41
C THR A 256 13.82 5.97 -5.15
N SER A 257 12.82 6.55 -4.49
CA SER A 257 11.58 5.85 -4.15
C SER A 257 10.73 5.55 -5.39
N PHE A 258 10.62 6.49 -6.32
CA PHE A 258 9.93 6.28 -7.58
C PHE A 258 10.57 5.15 -8.42
N ALA A 259 11.90 5.11 -8.45
CA ALA A 259 12.65 4.12 -9.20
C ALA A 259 12.64 2.73 -8.57
N THR A 260 12.73 2.66 -7.25
CA THR A 260 12.84 1.37 -6.54
C THR A 260 11.48 0.75 -6.21
N GLN A 261 10.43 1.58 -6.13
CA GLN A 261 9.09 1.17 -5.65
C GLN A 261 9.19 0.42 -4.30
N SER A 262 10.16 0.83 -3.48
CA SER A 262 10.42 0.21 -2.19
C SER A 262 10.80 1.25 -1.15
N SER A 263 9.97 1.41 -0.13
CA SER A 263 10.27 2.28 1.01
C SER A 263 11.52 1.81 1.75
N LEU A 264 11.68 0.49 1.93
CA LEU A 264 12.87 -0.08 2.56
C LEU A 264 14.15 0.16 1.75
N ALA A 265 14.12 -0.02 0.43
CA ALA A 265 15.27 0.26 -0.42
C ALA A 265 15.63 1.76 -0.45
N SER A 266 14.66 2.63 -0.20
CA SER A 266 14.85 4.08 -0.14
C SER A 266 15.30 4.59 1.23
N LEU A 267 15.21 3.78 2.28
CA LEU A 267 15.53 4.16 3.66
C LEU A 267 16.93 4.77 3.83
N PRO A 268 18.01 4.21 3.25
CA PRO A 268 19.35 4.81 3.40
C PRO A 268 19.42 6.22 2.81
N THR A 269 18.82 6.44 1.64
CA THR A 269 18.74 7.77 1.01
C THR A 269 17.91 8.73 1.86
N ASN A 270 16.80 8.25 2.42
CA ASN A 270 15.92 9.08 3.24
C ASN A 270 16.58 9.48 4.58
N LEU A 271 17.39 8.58 5.18
CA LEU A 271 18.21 8.90 6.36
C LEU A 271 19.25 9.98 6.07
N GLU A 272 19.92 9.95 4.91
CA GLU A 272 20.86 10.98 4.48
C GLU A 272 20.14 12.31 4.26
N VAL A 273 19.06 12.30 3.51
CA VAL A 273 18.28 13.50 3.17
C VAL A 273 17.72 14.18 4.43
N THR A 274 17.17 13.42 5.36
CA THR A 274 16.63 13.97 6.62
C THR A 274 17.72 14.48 7.57
N LYS A 275 18.93 13.88 7.52
CA LYS A 275 20.11 14.45 8.17
C LYS A 275 20.43 15.83 7.60
N ASP A 276 20.45 15.97 6.28
CA ASP A 276 20.71 17.23 5.58
C ASP A 276 19.59 18.27 5.83
N MET A 277 18.39 17.80 6.15
CA MET A 277 17.26 18.63 6.60
C MET A 277 17.40 19.09 8.06
N GLY A 278 18.38 18.60 8.82
CA GLY A 278 18.63 18.98 10.22
C GLY A 278 17.83 18.19 11.25
N VAL A 279 17.20 17.06 10.87
CA VAL A 279 16.55 16.17 11.83
C VAL A 279 17.60 15.47 12.69
N LYS A 280 17.46 15.50 14.02
CA LYS A 280 18.38 14.86 14.95
C LYS A 280 18.47 13.35 14.71
N LYS A 281 19.65 12.78 15.00
CA LYS A 281 19.97 11.38 14.75
C LYS A 281 18.99 10.43 15.39
N ASP A 282 18.70 10.61 16.67
CA ASP A 282 17.76 9.79 17.44
C ASP A 282 16.34 9.81 16.89
N ILE A 283 15.87 10.95 16.38
CA ILE A 283 14.54 11.07 15.79
C ILE A 283 14.49 10.38 14.43
N ARG A 284 15.43 10.68 13.50
CA ARG A 284 15.37 10.10 12.15
C ARG A 284 15.61 8.60 12.11
N GLU A 285 16.52 8.09 12.99
CA GLU A 285 16.82 6.65 13.06
C GLU A 285 15.70 5.82 13.67
N VAL A 286 14.73 6.47 14.33
CA VAL A 286 13.50 5.84 14.83
C VAL A 286 12.35 6.05 13.87
N THR A 287 12.10 7.30 13.48
CA THR A 287 10.92 7.66 12.68
C THR A 287 10.95 7.00 11.31
N LEU A 288 12.10 7.04 10.61
CA LEU A 288 12.16 6.57 9.24
C LEU A 288 12.04 5.04 9.10
N PRO A 289 12.73 4.20 9.90
CA PRO A 289 12.52 2.74 9.83
C PRO A 289 11.08 2.33 10.16
N ILE A 290 10.45 2.98 11.15
CA ILE A 290 9.03 2.74 11.45
C ILE A 290 8.15 3.21 10.28
N GLY A 291 8.45 4.38 9.72
CA GLY A 291 7.73 4.93 8.59
C GLY A 291 7.71 4.00 7.38
N THR A 292 8.86 3.41 7.02
CA THR A 292 8.95 2.47 5.88
C THR A 292 8.03 1.25 5.99
N THR A 293 7.49 0.97 7.17
CA THR A 293 6.64 -0.21 7.42
C THR A 293 5.21 0.14 7.83
N MET A 294 4.96 1.33 8.40
CA MET A 294 3.68 1.66 9.03
C MET A 294 3.08 3.00 8.57
N HIS A 295 3.83 3.83 7.85
CA HIS A 295 3.38 5.15 7.42
C HIS A 295 3.37 5.24 5.90
N MET A 296 2.19 5.04 5.33
CA MET A 296 2.03 4.90 3.88
C MET A 296 0.90 5.78 3.36
N GLU A 297 1.12 7.11 3.34
CA GLU A 297 0.15 8.11 2.90
C GLU A 297 -0.28 7.89 1.44
N GLY A 298 0.66 7.59 0.55
CA GLY A 298 0.35 7.24 -0.84
C GLY A 298 -0.50 5.98 -0.93
N SER A 299 -0.16 4.93 -0.16
CA SER A 299 -0.96 3.71 -0.13
C SER A 299 -2.37 3.94 0.45
N SER A 300 -2.51 4.81 1.46
CA SER A 300 -3.83 5.23 1.98
C SER A 300 -4.67 5.92 0.91
N MET A 301 -4.08 6.84 0.15
CA MET A 301 -4.73 7.47 -1.00
C MET A 301 -5.13 6.43 -2.05
N GLY A 302 -4.23 5.50 -2.37
CA GLY A 302 -4.49 4.40 -3.29
C GLY A 302 -5.60 3.46 -2.82
N ALA A 303 -5.70 3.22 -1.52
CA ALA A 303 -6.77 2.40 -0.95
C ALA A 303 -8.15 3.05 -1.13
N ILE A 304 -8.29 4.35 -0.85
CA ILE A 304 -9.55 5.10 -1.11
C ILE A 304 -9.93 5.02 -2.59
N LEU A 305 -8.96 5.22 -3.49
CA LEU A 305 -9.19 5.13 -4.92
C LEU A 305 -9.72 3.75 -5.33
N LYS A 306 -9.08 2.68 -4.84
CA LYS A 306 -9.46 1.30 -5.13
C LYS A 306 -10.84 0.94 -4.58
N ILE A 307 -11.15 1.40 -3.35
CA ILE A 307 -12.47 1.22 -2.75
C ILE A 307 -13.53 1.88 -3.63
N ALA A 308 -13.36 3.16 -3.98
CA ALA A 308 -14.31 3.88 -4.82
C ALA A 308 -14.46 3.22 -6.19
N PHE A 309 -13.37 2.77 -6.79
CA PHE A 309 -13.38 2.05 -8.06
C PHE A 309 -14.20 0.76 -7.99
N LEU A 310 -14.01 -0.05 -6.93
CA LEU A 310 -14.83 -1.25 -6.73
C LEU A 310 -16.30 -0.92 -6.51
N PHE A 311 -16.62 0.09 -5.71
CA PHE A 311 -18.00 0.49 -5.51
C PHE A 311 -18.68 0.85 -6.83
N THR A 312 -17.98 1.57 -7.71
CA THR A 312 -18.50 1.91 -9.03
C THR A 312 -18.69 0.68 -9.91
N ILE A 313 -17.68 -0.19 -10.02
CA ILE A 313 -17.75 -1.42 -10.86
C ILE A 313 -18.88 -2.35 -10.40
N PHE A 314 -19.05 -2.48 -9.08
CA PHE A 314 -20.10 -3.34 -8.51
C PHE A 314 -21.45 -2.61 -8.34
N ASN A 315 -21.63 -1.45 -8.97
CA ASN A 315 -22.85 -0.64 -8.91
C ASN A 315 -23.35 -0.37 -7.47
N ARG A 316 -22.40 -0.25 -6.52
CA ARG A 316 -22.71 0.12 -5.13
C ARG A 316 -22.56 1.63 -4.96
N PRO A 317 -23.50 2.32 -4.27
CA PRO A 317 -23.36 3.76 -4.04
C PRO A 317 -22.19 4.05 -3.08
N PHE A 318 -21.18 4.80 -3.55
CA PHE A 318 -20.06 5.28 -2.72
C PHE A 318 -20.41 6.63 -2.12
N THR A 319 -21.48 6.66 -1.30
CA THR A 319 -22.05 7.87 -0.71
C THR A 319 -22.49 7.62 0.73
N GLY A 320 -22.75 8.69 1.46
CA GLY A 320 -23.21 8.63 2.85
C GLY A 320 -22.08 8.58 3.87
N PHE A 321 -22.33 9.24 5.01
CA PHE A 321 -21.32 9.43 6.07
C PHE A 321 -20.68 8.12 6.55
N THR A 322 -21.49 7.10 6.78
CA THR A 322 -21.02 5.80 7.27
C THR A 322 -20.09 5.13 6.25
N THR A 323 -20.50 5.05 4.97
CA THR A 323 -19.69 4.44 3.90
C THR A 323 -18.34 5.12 3.76
N LEU A 324 -18.35 6.46 3.74
CA LEU A 324 -17.13 7.26 3.57
C LEU A 324 -16.21 7.17 4.78
N THR A 325 -16.76 7.17 6.00
CA THR A 325 -15.99 7.01 7.23
C THR A 325 -15.34 5.62 7.28
N VAL A 326 -16.10 4.57 6.95
CA VAL A 326 -15.57 3.21 6.89
C VAL A 326 -14.47 3.10 5.84
N ALA A 327 -14.63 3.74 4.67
CA ALA A 327 -13.60 3.76 3.64
C ALA A 327 -12.30 4.39 4.15
N VAL A 328 -12.35 5.52 4.85
CA VAL A 328 -11.16 6.16 5.45
C VAL A 328 -10.51 5.25 6.49
N LEU A 329 -11.29 4.62 7.36
CA LEU A 329 -10.76 3.70 8.37
C LEU A 329 -10.08 2.49 7.73
N ILE A 330 -10.70 1.86 6.72
CA ILE A 330 -10.13 0.73 6.00
C ILE A 330 -8.88 1.16 5.24
N ALA A 331 -8.86 2.35 4.63
CA ALA A 331 -7.69 2.86 3.93
C ALA A 331 -6.50 3.05 4.88
N VAL A 332 -6.71 3.64 6.05
CA VAL A 332 -5.66 3.79 7.06
C VAL A 332 -5.20 2.43 7.60
N LEU A 333 -6.13 1.52 7.91
CA LEU A 333 -5.78 0.17 8.34
C LEU A 333 -4.98 -0.58 7.26
N SER A 334 -5.42 -0.54 6.01
CA SER A 334 -4.73 -1.22 4.91
C SER A 334 -3.32 -0.66 4.72
N SER A 335 -3.14 0.65 4.88
CA SER A 335 -1.83 1.29 4.75
C SER A 335 -0.86 0.92 5.88
N ILE A 336 -1.34 0.72 7.11
CA ILE A 336 -0.53 0.26 8.25
C ILE A 336 -0.07 -1.19 8.06
N VAL A 337 -0.87 -1.99 7.36
CA VAL A 337 -0.62 -3.42 7.15
C VAL A 337 0.23 -3.69 5.92
N MET A 338 0.26 -2.75 4.97
CA MET A 338 1.10 -2.84 3.78
C MET A 338 2.57 -2.86 4.17
N SER A 339 3.38 -3.59 3.41
CA SER A 339 4.82 -3.63 3.62
C SER A 339 5.54 -2.68 2.67
N GLY A 340 6.60 -2.02 3.14
CA GLY A 340 7.42 -1.08 2.37
C GLY A 340 8.29 -1.71 1.27
N ILE A 341 7.84 -2.78 0.66
CA ILE A 341 8.50 -3.55 -0.41
C ILE A 341 7.67 -3.54 -1.68
N PRO A 342 8.28 -3.74 -2.86
CA PRO A 342 7.54 -3.87 -4.10
C PRO A 342 6.51 -4.99 -4.03
N GLY A 343 5.25 -4.68 -4.35
CA GLY A 343 4.14 -5.63 -4.24
C GLY A 343 3.56 -5.80 -2.82
N GLY A 344 4.04 -5.05 -1.82
CA GLY A 344 3.49 -5.05 -0.46
C GLY A 344 2.04 -4.55 -0.37
N GLY A 345 1.56 -3.85 -1.40
CA GLY A 345 0.18 -3.38 -1.52
C GLY A 345 -0.88 -4.47 -1.57
N LEU A 346 -0.52 -5.67 -2.04
CA LEU A 346 -1.44 -6.80 -2.16
C LEU A 346 -2.16 -7.15 -0.85
N ILE A 347 -1.48 -6.95 0.28
CA ILE A 347 -2.04 -7.20 1.61
C ILE A 347 -3.21 -6.25 1.88
N GLY A 348 -3.00 -4.96 1.63
CA GLY A 348 -4.04 -3.95 1.81
C GLY A 348 -5.21 -4.12 0.84
N GLU A 349 -4.94 -4.56 -0.38
CA GLU A 349 -5.96 -4.86 -1.38
C GLU A 349 -6.83 -6.03 -0.97
N MET A 350 -6.22 -7.09 -0.46
CA MET A 350 -6.96 -8.24 0.06
C MET A 350 -7.82 -7.85 1.28
N LEU A 351 -7.29 -6.96 2.15
CA LEU A 351 -8.05 -6.41 3.25
C LEU A 351 -9.29 -5.66 2.76
N ILE A 352 -9.14 -4.80 1.74
CA ILE A 352 -10.26 -4.06 1.14
C ILE A 352 -11.35 -5.02 0.65
N VAL A 353 -10.97 -6.03 -0.15
CA VAL A 353 -11.92 -7.01 -0.69
C VAL A 353 -12.64 -7.76 0.43
N SER A 354 -11.89 -8.22 1.46
CA SER A 354 -12.43 -8.97 2.59
C SER A 354 -13.38 -8.12 3.46
N MET A 355 -12.96 -6.90 3.81
CA MET A 355 -13.73 -6.02 4.71
C MET A 355 -15.06 -5.56 4.12
N TYR A 356 -15.12 -5.36 2.80
CA TYR A 356 -16.34 -4.97 2.11
C TYR A 356 -17.17 -6.16 1.59
N GLY A 357 -16.69 -7.39 1.78
CA GLY A 357 -17.34 -8.59 1.27
C GLY A 357 -17.48 -8.57 -0.26
N PHE A 358 -16.48 -8.02 -0.97
CA PHE A 358 -16.43 -8.15 -2.41
C PHE A 358 -16.06 -9.57 -2.80
N PRO A 359 -16.54 -10.07 -3.95
CA PRO A 359 -16.15 -11.39 -4.43
C PRO A 359 -14.64 -11.45 -4.70
N PRO A 360 -14.02 -12.65 -4.63
CA PRO A 360 -12.57 -12.82 -4.84
C PRO A 360 -12.06 -12.25 -6.17
N GLU A 361 -12.90 -12.18 -7.19
CA GLU A 361 -12.63 -11.62 -8.52
C GLU A 361 -12.37 -10.11 -8.48
N ALA A 362 -12.79 -9.41 -7.43
CA ALA A 362 -12.48 -8.01 -7.21
C ALA A 362 -10.99 -7.77 -6.93
N PHE A 363 -10.29 -8.75 -6.36
CA PHE A 363 -8.88 -8.60 -6.00
C PHE A 363 -7.95 -8.34 -7.21
N PRO A 364 -7.98 -9.13 -8.30
CA PRO A 364 -7.16 -8.85 -9.48
C PRO A 364 -7.37 -7.46 -10.05
N ILE A 365 -8.60 -6.96 -10.00
CA ILE A 365 -8.97 -5.65 -10.51
C ILE A 365 -8.20 -4.55 -9.78
N ILE A 366 -8.27 -4.55 -8.43
CA ILE A 366 -7.58 -3.53 -7.65
C ILE A 366 -6.09 -3.80 -7.49
N ALA A 367 -5.64 -5.04 -7.56
CA ALA A 367 -4.23 -5.38 -7.60
C ALA A 367 -3.55 -4.75 -8.83
N THR A 368 -4.21 -4.78 -9.98
CA THR A 368 -3.73 -4.13 -11.20
C THR A 368 -3.60 -2.62 -11.01
N ILE A 369 -4.61 -1.96 -10.42
CA ILE A 369 -4.51 -0.53 -10.07
C ILE A 369 -3.31 -0.33 -9.15
N GLY A 370 -3.15 -1.18 -8.12
CA GLY A 370 -2.04 -1.12 -7.17
C GLY A 370 -0.67 -1.05 -7.85
N TRP A 371 -0.46 -1.91 -8.83
CA TRP A 371 0.80 -1.97 -9.57
C TRP A 371 1.06 -0.73 -10.42
N LEU A 372 0.01 -0.19 -11.03
CA LEU A 372 0.12 0.99 -11.88
C LEU A 372 0.43 2.26 -11.07
N ILE A 373 -0.07 2.33 -9.83
CA ILE A 373 0.11 3.48 -8.94
C ILE A 373 1.28 3.32 -7.97
N ASP A 374 1.93 2.16 -7.89
CA ASP A 374 2.99 1.89 -6.92
C ASP A 374 4.18 2.89 -6.98
N PRO A 375 4.68 3.32 -8.15
CA PRO A 375 5.77 4.30 -8.20
C PRO A 375 5.44 5.63 -7.48
N PRO A 376 4.34 6.32 -7.78
CA PRO A 376 3.98 7.55 -7.05
C PRO A 376 3.52 7.26 -5.62
N ALA A 377 2.85 6.12 -5.34
CA ALA A 377 2.45 5.75 -3.98
C ALA A 377 3.67 5.59 -3.07
N THR A 378 4.67 4.83 -3.50
CA THR A 378 5.92 4.67 -2.76
C THR A 378 6.67 6.00 -2.59
N THR A 379 6.65 6.86 -3.62
CA THR A 379 7.26 8.18 -3.52
C THR A 379 6.58 9.03 -2.44
N MET A 380 5.25 9.00 -2.39
CA MET A 380 4.49 9.69 -1.35
C MET A 380 4.81 9.11 0.04
N ASN A 381 4.83 7.79 0.20
CA ASN A 381 5.17 7.14 1.47
C ASN A 381 6.53 7.62 1.99
N VAL A 382 7.59 7.51 1.18
CA VAL A 382 8.96 7.82 1.60
C VAL A 382 9.19 9.32 1.80
N CYS A 383 8.61 10.18 0.96
CA CYS A 383 8.68 11.64 1.14
C CYS A 383 7.84 12.09 2.33
N GLY A 384 6.71 11.42 2.59
CA GLY A 384 5.88 11.60 3.78
C GLY A 384 6.63 11.27 5.06
N ASP A 385 7.43 10.19 5.07
CA ASP A 385 8.31 9.86 6.20
C ASP A 385 9.31 10.99 6.50
N ALA A 386 9.91 11.57 5.47
CA ALA A 386 10.82 12.70 5.62
C ALA A 386 10.11 13.94 6.19
N ALA A 387 8.94 14.28 5.64
CA ALA A 387 8.13 15.41 6.11
C ALA A 387 7.63 15.19 7.55
N SER A 388 7.19 13.97 7.87
CA SER A 388 6.75 13.58 9.20
C SER A 388 7.89 13.60 10.22
N SER A 389 9.12 13.24 9.83
CA SER A 389 10.29 13.32 10.70
C SER A 389 10.61 14.78 11.11
N LEU A 390 10.36 15.76 10.22
CA LEU A 390 10.44 17.19 10.55
C LEU A 390 9.38 17.59 11.59
N LEU A 391 8.12 17.11 11.43
CA LEU A 391 7.06 17.36 12.41
C LEU A 391 7.36 16.73 13.76
N VAL A 392 7.81 15.48 13.79
CA VAL A 392 8.21 14.78 15.02
C VAL A 392 9.33 15.53 15.70
N SER A 393 10.34 15.99 14.96
CA SER A 393 11.44 16.81 15.51
C SER A 393 10.91 18.08 16.21
N LYS A 394 9.93 18.75 15.58
CA LYS A 394 9.29 19.93 16.17
C LYS A 394 8.56 19.61 17.47
N PHE A 395 7.79 18.50 17.51
CA PHE A 395 7.00 18.16 18.69
C PHE A 395 7.83 17.54 19.84
N VAL A 396 8.96 16.92 19.53
CA VAL A 396 9.85 16.32 20.54
C VAL A 396 10.78 17.38 21.15
N ASP A 397 11.41 18.21 20.31
CA ASP A 397 12.52 19.08 20.72
C ASP A 397 12.18 20.58 20.67
N ASN A 398 11.02 20.98 20.18
CA ASN A 398 10.63 22.35 19.84
C ASN A 398 11.53 23.06 18.79
N GLU A 399 12.57 22.41 18.29
CA GLU A 399 13.55 22.98 17.36
C GLU A 399 14.01 21.94 16.33
N ILE A 400 14.32 22.42 15.12
CA ILE A 400 15.09 21.70 14.12
C ILE A 400 16.46 22.34 14.08
N ASN A 401 17.53 21.54 14.19
CA ASN A 401 18.92 22.02 14.08
C ASN A 401 19.24 22.34 12.60
N THR A 402 18.73 23.45 12.10
CA THR A 402 18.99 23.92 10.72
C THR A 402 19.92 25.12 10.71
#